data_f6996c3555517976284e899399be9c7d
#
_entry.id   f6996c3555517976284e899399be9c7d
#
_cell.length_a   1.000
_cell.length_b   1.000
_cell.length_c   1.000
_cell.angle_alpha   90.00
_cell.angle_beta   90.00
_cell.angle_gamma   90.00
#
_symmetry.space_group_name_H-M   'P 1'
#
loop_
_entity.id
_entity.type
_entity.pdbx_description
1 polymer ?
#
loop_
_entity_poly.entity_id
_entity_poly.type
_entity_poly.pdbx_seq_one_letter_code
_entity_poly.pdbx_strand_id
1 'polypeptide(L)'
;MKYLSIIGSTGSIGTQTLDVVSQHPDQFKVVALVAHHNIDLLEKQINEYQPLVAGLVDESAFKELQGRYSGPTKLVGGKEALIAAATIQEATMVVTAIVGAAGIEPTVEAIKKGKTIGLANKETLVAGGPLITSLAKEYGVQILPIDSEHSAIFQWSYSH
;
A
#
# COMPACT_ATOMS: atom_id res chain seq x y z
N MET A 1 -11.60 -12.73 4.17
CA MET A 1 -10.18 -12.31 4.15
C MET A 1 -9.98 -11.15 3.21
N LYS A 2 -9.42 -10.06 3.69
CA LYS A 2 -9.09 -8.90 2.87
C LYS A 2 -7.59 -8.91 2.60
N TYR A 3 -7.21 -8.73 1.35
CA TYR A 3 -5.81 -8.78 0.94
C TYR A 3 -5.32 -7.37 0.66
N LEU A 4 -4.28 -6.95 1.39
CA LEU A 4 -3.84 -5.57 1.41
C LEU A 4 -2.50 -5.38 0.73
N SER A 5 -2.42 -4.33 -0.09
CA SER A 5 -1.16 -3.78 -0.57
C SER A 5 -0.96 -2.45 0.14
N ILE A 6 0.20 -2.23 0.75
CA ILE A 6 0.47 -1.02 1.52
C ILE A 6 1.61 -0.25 0.89
N ILE A 7 1.30 0.92 0.35
CA ILE A 7 2.26 1.83 -0.27
C ILE A 7 2.61 2.90 0.75
N GLY A 8 3.86 2.91 1.20
CA GLY A 8 4.31 3.74 2.30
C GLY A 8 4.29 3.00 3.62
N SER A 9 4.69 1.73 3.61
CA SER A 9 4.56 0.83 4.75
C SER A 9 5.43 1.21 5.96
N THR A 10 6.50 1.95 5.75
CA THR A 10 7.42 2.33 6.84
C THR A 10 7.12 3.71 7.42
N GLY A 11 6.17 4.44 6.84
CA GLY A 11 5.74 5.73 7.38
C GLY A 11 4.77 5.58 8.55
N SER A 12 4.37 6.70 9.12
CA SER A 12 3.50 6.73 10.30
C SER A 12 2.17 5.98 10.06
N ILE A 13 1.48 6.30 8.98
CA ILE A 13 0.19 5.66 8.69
C ILE A 13 0.38 4.21 8.27
N GLY A 14 1.44 3.93 7.48
CA GLY A 14 1.73 2.56 7.06
C GLY A 14 1.99 1.63 8.23
N THR A 15 2.79 2.08 9.20
CA THR A 15 3.08 1.27 10.39
C THR A 15 1.85 1.08 11.27
N GLN A 16 1.01 2.11 11.39
CA GLN A 16 -0.24 1.99 12.13
C GLN A 16 -1.22 1.03 11.45
N THR A 17 -1.28 1.05 10.12
CA THR A 17 -2.10 0.12 9.36
C THR A 17 -1.63 -1.32 9.60
N LEU A 18 -0.33 -1.55 9.57
CA LEU A 18 0.22 -2.88 9.83
C LEU A 18 -0.05 -3.34 11.26
N ASP A 19 -0.03 -2.41 12.21
CA ASP A 19 -0.35 -2.72 13.59
C ASP A 19 -1.78 -3.23 13.73
N VAL A 20 -2.74 -2.57 13.07
CA VAL A 20 -4.12 -3.04 13.05
C VAL A 20 -4.22 -4.42 12.39
N VAL A 21 -3.53 -4.61 11.28
CA VAL A 21 -3.52 -5.90 10.56
C VAL A 21 -3.00 -7.02 11.46
N SER A 22 -1.95 -6.75 12.23
CA SER A 22 -1.35 -7.76 13.11
C SER A 22 -2.29 -8.20 14.24
N GLN A 23 -3.24 -7.34 14.60
CA GLN A 23 -4.23 -7.66 15.63
C GLN A 23 -5.41 -8.46 15.06
N HIS A 24 -5.56 -8.53 13.75
CA HIS A 24 -6.68 -9.20 13.10
C HIS A 24 -6.21 -10.12 11.95
N PRO A 25 -5.34 -11.10 12.25
CA PRO A 25 -4.76 -11.96 11.20
C PRO A 25 -5.79 -12.84 10.51
N ASP A 26 -6.94 -13.04 11.13
CA ASP A 26 -8.05 -13.81 10.55
C ASP A 26 -8.84 -12.99 9.51
N GLN A 27 -8.66 -11.66 9.50
CA GLN A 27 -9.41 -10.77 8.61
C GLN A 27 -8.56 -10.19 7.50
N PHE A 28 -7.25 -10.02 7.72
CA PHE A 28 -6.36 -9.33 6.80
C PHE A 28 -5.11 -10.13 6.48
N LYS A 29 -4.67 -10.02 5.25
CA LYS A 29 -3.38 -10.56 4.82
C LYS A 29 -2.67 -9.52 3.95
N VAL A 30 -1.41 -9.27 4.25
CA VAL A 30 -0.59 -8.34 3.47
C VAL A 30 0.01 -9.07 2.29
N VAL A 31 -0.22 -8.56 1.08
CA VAL A 31 0.33 -9.15 -0.15
C VAL A 31 1.41 -8.30 -0.80
N ALA A 32 1.48 -7.02 -0.48
CA ALA A 32 2.54 -6.15 -1.00
C ALA A 32 2.89 -5.05 -0.01
N LEU A 33 4.17 -4.71 0.06
CA LEU A 33 4.70 -3.64 0.91
C LEU A 33 5.68 -2.82 0.10
N VAL A 34 5.51 -1.51 0.06
CA VAL A 34 6.46 -0.61 -0.60
C VAL A 34 6.80 0.55 0.31
N ALA A 35 8.09 0.84 0.44
CA ALA A 35 8.60 1.96 1.21
C ALA A 35 9.49 2.83 0.32
N HIS A 36 9.89 3.99 0.81
CA HIS A 36 10.76 4.88 0.04
C HIS A 36 12.22 4.43 0.16
N HIS A 37 12.79 4.47 1.38
CA HIS A 37 14.21 4.17 1.57
C HIS A 37 14.56 3.48 2.89
N ASN A 38 13.60 3.20 3.74
CA ASN A 38 13.87 2.59 5.04
C ASN A 38 14.04 1.08 4.92
N ILE A 39 15.27 0.66 4.65
CA ILE A 39 15.62 -0.74 4.39
C ILE A 39 15.36 -1.62 5.59
N ASP A 40 15.85 -1.21 6.77
CA ASP A 40 15.79 -2.04 7.96
C ASP A 40 14.36 -2.35 8.40
N LEU A 41 13.51 -1.32 8.40
CA LEU A 41 12.12 -1.51 8.79
C LEU A 41 11.36 -2.33 7.74
N LEU A 42 11.59 -2.06 6.46
CA LEU A 42 10.93 -2.84 5.41
C LEU A 42 11.32 -4.31 5.48
N GLU A 43 12.59 -4.60 5.72
CA GLU A 43 13.06 -5.98 5.85
C GLU A 43 12.36 -6.70 7.01
N LYS A 44 12.22 -6.02 8.15
CA LYS A 44 11.46 -6.57 9.28
C LYS A 44 10.01 -6.86 8.89
N GLN A 45 9.39 -5.94 8.15
CA GLN A 45 8.01 -6.11 7.71
C GLN A 45 7.87 -7.28 6.73
N ILE A 46 8.83 -7.44 5.83
CA ILE A 46 8.85 -8.57 4.90
C ILE A 46 8.90 -9.89 5.67
N ASN A 47 9.77 -9.96 6.65
CA ASN A 47 9.94 -11.18 7.45
C ASN A 47 8.70 -11.49 8.30
N GLU A 48 8.03 -10.45 8.79
CA GLU A 48 6.86 -10.63 9.62
C GLU A 48 5.62 -11.00 8.81
N TYR A 49 5.38 -10.29 7.71
CA TYR A 49 4.14 -10.44 6.95
C TYR A 49 4.26 -11.33 5.73
N GLN A 50 5.46 -11.60 5.27
CA GLN A 50 5.75 -12.46 4.12
C GLN A 50 4.89 -12.13 2.90
N PRO A 51 4.95 -10.87 2.42
CA PRO A 51 4.17 -10.47 1.26
C PRO A 51 4.67 -11.17 0.00
N LEU A 52 3.85 -11.17 -1.04
CA LEU A 52 4.25 -11.70 -2.35
C LEU A 52 5.26 -10.78 -3.03
N VAL A 53 5.09 -9.46 -2.86
CA VAL A 53 5.94 -8.44 -3.47
C VAL A 53 6.31 -7.40 -2.42
N ALA A 54 7.54 -6.93 -2.46
CA ALA A 54 7.97 -5.78 -1.65
C ALA A 54 8.96 -4.93 -2.43
N GLY A 55 9.03 -3.66 -2.11
CA GLY A 55 9.92 -2.79 -2.86
C GLY A 55 10.32 -1.52 -2.16
N LEU A 56 11.35 -0.89 -2.72
CA LEU A 56 11.84 0.41 -2.29
C LEU A 56 11.92 1.34 -3.49
N VAL A 57 11.38 2.53 -3.36
CA VAL A 57 11.38 3.52 -4.43
C VAL A 57 12.80 4.05 -4.69
N ASP A 58 13.58 4.23 -3.61
CA ASP A 58 14.99 4.63 -3.75
C ASP A 58 15.79 3.44 -4.29
N GLU A 59 16.36 3.62 -5.47
CA GLU A 59 17.07 2.54 -6.15
C GLU A 59 18.33 2.10 -5.42
N SER A 60 19.03 3.02 -4.75
CA SER A 60 20.20 2.68 -3.96
C SER A 60 19.82 1.78 -2.77
N ALA A 61 18.75 2.16 -2.07
CA ALA A 61 18.23 1.35 -0.96
C ALA A 61 17.75 -0.01 -1.45
N PHE A 62 17.12 -0.05 -2.62
CA PHE A 62 16.65 -1.29 -3.22
C PHE A 62 17.82 -2.25 -3.49
N LYS A 63 18.90 -1.73 -4.07
CA LYS A 63 20.09 -2.55 -4.36
C LYS A 63 20.69 -3.13 -3.10
N GLU A 64 20.71 -2.35 -2.01
CA GLU A 64 21.22 -2.85 -0.74
C GLU A 64 20.34 -3.96 -0.19
N LEU A 65 19.03 -3.79 -0.21
CA LEU A 65 18.09 -4.82 0.24
C LEU A 65 18.22 -6.07 -0.63
N GLN A 66 18.30 -5.90 -1.94
CA GLN A 66 18.43 -7.01 -2.87
C GLN A 66 19.68 -7.84 -2.59
N GLY A 67 20.76 -7.18 -2.19
CA GLY A 67 22.03 -7.86 -1.89
C GLY A 67 22.02 -8.65 -0.61
N ARG A 68 21.12 -8.34 0.33
CA ARG A 68 21.10 -9.00 1.63
C ARG A 68 19.86 -9.84 1.92
N TYR A 69 18.81 -9.72 1.09
CA TYR A 69 17.59 -10.50 1.28
C TYR A 69 17.64 -11.76 0.43
N SER A 70 17.30 -12.90 1.01
CA SER A 70 17.31 -14.17 0.30
C SER A 70 16.01 -14.96 0.43
N GLY A 71 14.93 -14.32 0.90
CA GLY A 71 13.65 -15.00 1.10
C GLY A 71 12.81 -15.09 -0.18
N PRO A 72 11.58 -15.58 -0.08
CA PRO A 72 10.72 -15.85 -1.24
C PRO A 72 9.99 -14.63 -1.79
N THR A 73 9.95 -13.50 -1.07
CA THR A 73 9.26 -12.31 -1.55
C THR A 73 9.97 -11.74 -2.78
N LYS A 74 9.20 -11.42 -3.82
CA LYS A 74 9.75 -10.79 -5.01
C LYS A 74 10.04 -9.32 -4.70
N LEU A 75 11.27 -8.88 -4.98
CA LEU A 75 11.68 -7.50 -4.72
C LEU A 75 11.60 -6.67 -6.00
N VAL A 76 11.07 -5.45 -5.90
CA VAL A 76 10.96 -4.51 -7.03
C VAL A 76 11.53 -3.17 -6.58
N GLY A 77 12.30 -2.52 -7.44
CA GLY A 77 12.94 -1.23 -7.12
C GLY A 77 12.45 -0.09 -7.99
N GLY A 78 12.61 1.13 -7.48
CA GLY A 78 12.26 2.34 -8.22
C GLY A 78 10.76 2.62 -8.22
N LYS A 79 10.35 3.49 -9.11
CA LYS A 79 8.93 3.85 -9.23
C LYS A 79 8.05 2.67 -9.63
N GLU A 80 8.63 1.68 -10.28
CA GLU A 80 7.89 0.47 -10.65
C GLU A 80 7.36 -0.28 -9.44
N ALA A 81 8.02 -0.14 -8.28
CA ALA A 81 7.54 -0.76 -7.05
C ALA A 81 6.16 -0.24 -6.67
N LEU A 82 5.91 1.05 -6.87
CA LEU A 82 4.61 1.65 -6.58
C LEU A 82 3.51 1.05 -7.45
N ILE A 83 3.79 0.90 -8.73
CA ILE A 83 2.82 0.37 -9.69
C ILE A 83 2.61 -1.13 -9.46
N ALA A 84 3.68 -1.87 -9.20
CA ALA A 84 3.57 -3.30 -8.91
C ALA A 84 2.67 -3.55 -7.69
N ALA A 85 2.84 -2.76 -6.63
CA ALA A 85 2.01 -2.89 -5.43
C ALA A 85 0.57 -2.45 -5.68
N ALA A 86 0.37 -1.39 -6.47
CA ALA A 86 -0.96 -0.86 -6.75
C ALA A 86 -1.79 -1.81 -7.62
N THR A 87 -1.14 -2.60 -8.47
CA THR A 87 -1.83 -3.42 -9.47
C THR A 87 -1.73 -4.93 -9.21
N ILE A 88 -1.15 -5.34 -8.10
CA ILE A 88 -1.01 -6.76 -7.79
C ILE A 88 -2.38 -7.43 -7.76
N GLN A 89 -2.53 -8.49 -8.53
CA GLN A 89 -3.81 -9.16 -8.74
C GLN A 89 -4.45 -9.61 -7.42
N GLU A 90 -3.66 -10.10 -6.51
CA GLU A 90 -4.14 -10.67 -5.25
C GLU A 90 -4.68 -9.64 -4.27
N ALA A 91 -4.35 -8.35 -4.42
CA ALA A 91 -4.84 -7.34 -3.49
C ALA A 91 -6.30 -6.99 -3.77
N THR A 92 -7.09 -6.89 -2.71
CA THR A 92 -8.46 -6.38 -2.79
C THR A 92 -8.53 -4.91 -2.40
N MET A 93 -7.55 -4.45 -1.62
CA MET A 93 -7.46 -3.06 -1.18
C MET A 93 -6.03 -2.57 -1.27
N VAL A 94 -5.85 -1.34 -1.74
CA VAL A 94 -4.55 -0.69 -1.78
C VAL A 94 -4.58 0.50 -0.84
N VAL A 95 -3.69 0.49 0.15
CA VAL A 95 -3.53 1.61 1.10
C VAL A 95 -2.43 2.51 0.58
N THR A 96 -2.78 3.76 0.27
CA THR A 96 -1.82 4.75 -0.21
C THR A 96 -1.47 5.69 0.94
N ALA A 97 -0.29 5.50 1.50
CA ALA A 97 0.18 6.24 2.68
C ALA A 97 1.46 7.04 2.40
N ILE A 98 1.75 7.33 1.14
CA ILE A 98 2.89 8.18 0.77
C ILE A 98 2.46 9.62 0.67
N VAL A 99 3.40 10.54 0.94
CA VAL A 99 3.11 11.97 0.93
C VAL A 99 3.28 12.58 -0.46
N GLY A 100 2.54 13.64 -0.73
CA GLY A 100 2.68 14.43 -1.96
C GLY A 100 2.05 13.80 -3.19
N ALA A 101 2.40 14.34 -4.34
CA ALA A 101 1.84 13.95 -5.62
C ALA A 101 2.27 12.54 -6.07
N ALA A 102 3.27 11.97 -5.41
CA ALA A 102 3.75 10.63 -5.76
C ALA A 102 2.68 9.55 -5.59
N GLY A 103 1.64 9.84 -4.80
CA GLY A 103 0.54 8.88 -4.61
C GLY A 103 -0.50 8.87 -5.72
N ILE A 104 -0.47 9.85 -6.62
CA ILE A 104 -1.52 9.98 -7.65
C ILE A 104 -1.48 8.82 -8.64
N GLU A 105 -0.33 8.57 -9.25
CA GLU A 105 -0.21 7.53 -10.27
C GLU A 105 -0.55 6.13 -9.76
N PRO A 106 0.02 5.67 -8.63
CA PRO A 106 -0.35 4.35 -8.12
C PRO A 106 -1.83 4.25 -7.71
N THR A 107 -2.41 5.34 -7.18
CA THR A 107 -3.84 5.35 -6.85
C THR A 107 -4.70 5.18 -8.11
N VAL A 108 -4.37 5.91 -9.17
CA VAL A 108 -5.08 5.82 -10.45
C VAL A 108 -4.98 4.39 -11.01
N GLU A 109 -3.79 3.80 -10.98
CA GLU A 109 -3.60 2.45 -11.51
C GLU A 109 -4.35 1.40 -10.68
N ALA A 110 -4.39 1.57 -9.36
CA ALA A 110 -5.16 0.67 -8.49
C ALA A 110 -6.67 0.76 -8.77
N ILE A 111 -7.18 1.97 -8.98
CA ILE A 111 -8.60 2.18 -9.32
C ILE A 111 -8.95 1.47 -10.62
N LYS A 112 -8.09 1.59 -11.62
CA LYS A 112 -8.30 0.94 -12.93
C LYS A 112 -8.33 -0.58 -12.82
N LYS A 113 -7.73 -1.14 -11.77
CA LYS A 113 -7.75 -2.57 -11.49
C LYS A 113 -8.90 -2.97 -10.57
N GLY A 114 -9.79 -2.03 -10.25
CA GLY A 114 -10.96 -2.32 -9.42
C GLY A 114 -10.67 -2.50 -7.95
N LYS A 115 -9.54 -1.98 -7.45
CA LYS A 115 -9.18 -2.13 -6.05
C LYS A 115 -9.85 -1.06 -5.20
N THR A 116 -10.28 -1.43 -4.00
CA THR A 116 -10.69 -0.45 -2.99
C THR A 116 -9.46 0.33 -2.55
N ILE A 117 -9.61 1.63 -2.38
CA ILE A 117 -8.50 2.52 -2.01
C ILE A 117 -8.65 2.99 -0.58
N GLY A 118 -7.62 2.75 0.22
CA GLY A 118 -7.48 3.39 1.53
C GLY A 118 -6.53 4.57 1.36
N LEU A 119 -7.04 5.79 1.48
CA LEU A 119 -6.28 6.98 1.18
C LEU A 119 -5.93 7.73 2.46
N ALA A 120 -4.64 7.73 2.80
CA ALA A 120 -4.14 8.39 4.00
C ALA A 120 -3.63 9.80 3.72
N ASN A 121 -3.39 10.13 2.45
CA ASN A 121 -2.80 11.40 2.07
C ASN A 121 -3.83 12.32 1.44
N LYS A 122 -4.24 13.35 2.19
CA LYS A 122 -5.20 14.34 1.69
C LYS A 122 -4.67 15.10 0.47
N GLU A 123 -3.35 15.25 0.36
CA GLU A 123 -2.74 15.95 -0.76
C GLU A 123 -2.98 15.23 -2.08
N THR A 124 -3.09 13.91 -2.06
CA THR A 124 -3.43 13.14 -3.24
C THR A 124 -4.83 13.51 -3.74
N LEU A 125 -5.79 13.70 -2.82
CA LEU A 125 -7.12 14.14 -3.19
C LEU A 125 -7.15 15.59 -3.66
N VAL A 126 -6.35 16.47 -3.04
CA VAL A 126 -6.29 17.87 -3.45
C VAL A 126 -5.68 18.01 -4.84
N ALA A 127 -4.54 17.36 -5.07
CA ALA A 127 -3.82 17.48 -6.34
C ALA A 127 -4.47 16.70 -7.48
N GLY A 128 -4.98 15.51 -7.21
CA GLY A 128 -5.57 14.63 -8.22
C GLY A 128 -7.04 14.36 -8.01
N GLY A 129 -7.71 15.12 -7.13
CA GLY A 129 -9.06 14.84 -6.66
C GLY A 129 -10.11 14.65 -7.74
N PRO A 130 -10.24 15.60 -8.69
CA PRO A 130 -11.25 15.43 -9.75
C PRO A 130 -11.01 14.18 -10.59
N LEU A 131 -9.77 13.89 -10.92
CA LEU A 131 -9.40 12.71 -11.68
C LEU A 131 -9.68 11.43 -10.88
N ILE A 132 -9.20 11.39 -9.64
CA ILE A 132 -9.34 10.22 -8.78
C ILE A 132 -10.80 9.94 -8.49
N THR A 133 -11.58 10.96 -8.14
CA THR A 133 -13.00 10.83 -7.84
C THR A 133 -13.78 10.35 -9.06
N SER A 134 -13.49 10.92 -10.22
CA SER A 134 -14.13 10.55 -11.48
C SER A 134 -13.84 9.10 -11.85
N LEU A 135 -12.58 8.67 -11.74
CA LEU A 135 -12.19 7.30 -12.03
C LEU A 135 -12.79 6.31 -11.04
N ALA A 136 -12.83 6.65 -9.77
CA ALA A 136 -13.44 5.79 -8.76
C ALA A 136 -14.91 5.54 -9.08
N LYS A 137 -15.61 6.59 -9.49
CA LYS A 137 -17.00 6.47 -9.87
C LYS A 137 -17.17 5.62 -11.13
N GLU A 138 -16.32 5.85 -12.14
CA GLU A 138 -16.36 5.10 -13.40
C GLU A 138 -16.11 3.60 -13.18
N TYR A 139 -15.16 3.25 -12.34
CA TYR A 139 -14.80 1.86 -12.08
C TYR A 139 -15.56 1.23 -10.91
N GLY A 140 -16.45 1.98 -10.27
CA GLY A 140 -17.24 1.46 -9.15
C GLY A 140 -16.41 1.14 -7.92
N VAL A 141 -15.35 1.90 -7.68
CA VAL A 141 -14.38 1.65 -6.60
C VAL A 141 -14.66 2.59 -5.42
N GLN A 142 -14.57 2.04 -4.22
CA GLN A 142 -14.66 2.86 -3.00
C GLN A 142 -13.32 3.48 -2.65
N ILE A 143 -13.37 4.75 -2.20
CA ILE A 143 -12.22 5.43 -1.63
C ILE A 143 -12.54 5.68 -0.16
N LEU A 144 -11.72 5.11 0.73
CA LEU A 144 -11.91 5.21 2.16
C LEU A 144 -10.81 6.07 2.76
N PRO A 145 -11.15 7.16 3.48
CA PRO A 145 -10.12 7.93 4.16
C PRO A 145 -9.57 7.14 5.34
N ILE A 146 -8.25 7.16 5.48
CA ILE A 146 -7.56 6.53 6.61
C ILE A 146 -6.83 7.63 7.35
N ASP A 147 -7.15 7.80 8.63
CA ASP A 147 -6.44 8.76 9.47
C ASP A 147 -5.66 8.05 10.56
N SER A 148 -4.88 8.83 11.32
CA SER A 148 -4.01 8.28 12.35
C SER A 148 -4.75 7.70 13.55
N GLU A 149 -6.07 7.94 13.65
CA GLU A 149 -6.82 7.53 14.83
C GLU A 149 -7.58 6.24 14.61
N HIS A 150 -7.73 5.80 13.39
CA HIS A 150 -8.60 4.73 13.14
C HIS A 150 -8.28 3.81 12.09
N SER A 151 -8.66 2.88 12.35
CA SER A 151 -9.00 1.72 11.66
C SER A 151 -10.22 1.85 10.74
N ALA A 152 -10.11 2.77 9.76
CA ALA A 152 -11.06 2.79 8.66
C ALA A 152 -11.07 1.44 7.94
N ILE A 153 -9.90 0.78 7.85
CA ILE A 153 -9.76 -0.59 7.36
C ILE A 153 -10.60 -1.55 8.17
N PHE A 154 -10.59 -1.40 9.49
CA PHE A 154 -11.33 -2.26 10.39
C PHE A 154 -12.84 -2.05 10.21
N GLN A 155 -13.28 -0.79 10.13
CA GLN A 155 -14.68 -0.47 9.89
C GLN A 155 -15.16 -1.01 8.55
N TRP A 156 -14.32 -0.90 7.52
CA TRP A 156 -14.63 -1.43 6.20
C TRP A 156 -14.81 -2.95 6.23
N SER A 157 -14.00 -3.67 6.98
CA SER A 157 -14.11 -5.13 7.07
C SER A 157 -15.42 -5.56 7.73
N TYR A 158 -15.95 -4.77 8.64
CA TYR A 158 -17.25 -5.09 9.25
C TYR A 158 -18.42 -4.77 8.31
N SER A 159 -18.24 -3.81 7.41
CA SER A 159 -19.30 -3.40 6.49
C SER A 159 -19.39 -4.31 5.27
N HIS A 160 -18.35 -5.03 5.01
CA HIS A 160 -18.20 -5.85 3.80
C HIS A 160 -17.70 -7.24 4.15
#